data_1aafae415dc2c77d0574d918d7fb4960
#
_entry.id   1aafae415dc2c77d0574d918d7fb4960
#
_cell.length_a   1.000
_cell.length_b   1.000
_cell.length_c   1.000
_cell.angle_alpha   90.00
_cell.angle_beta   90.00
_cell.angle_gamma   90.00
#
_symmetry.space_group_name_H-M   'P 1'
#
loop_
_entity.id
_entity.type
_entity.pdbx_description
1 polymer ?
#
loop_
_entity_poly.entity_id
_entity_poly.type
_entity_poly.pdbx_seq_one_letter_code
_entity_poly.pdbx_strand_id
1 'polypeptide(L)'
;MNKIVLPTKRSWNWKVFLVLIGLIVPATFAILPYAIHLKSAYSQSGTNTGIGWEIMLLNTVLNSVLIVGLGGIGLLLGNRIGLGLPFVEGWVRSKPVSFRFRNIAAIAWIVAVGIVLVILFLQIVVFGPPMQAMFAELGIKLPEEASPSPLYGFLAAFSAGVTEETLFRLFGLSLLAWLGGLLFHDPDGRPKLAVLWAANILFAIAFGAAHLQTAAAIGWPINALIITRTIVLNSLAGVAFGWLFWTFGLESAMLAHFLTDVILHSLIPLTAMPEGETGRILAIAGVILVILLTLLWAGRSLIVENRR
;
A
#
# COMPACT_ATOMS: atom_id res chain seq x y z
N MET A 1 -10.48 16.66 18.96
CA MET A 1 -10.46 15.29 18.41
C MET A 1 -10.98 14.35 19.49
N ASN A 2 -12.22 13.90 19.39
CA ASN A 2 -12.73 12.87 20.29
C ASN A 2 -11.88 11.61 20.09
N LYS A 3 -11.34 11.07 21.20
CA LYS A 3 -10.60 9.81 21.18
C LYS A 3 -11.49 8.75 20.57
N ILE A 4 -11.04 8.17 19.48
CA ILE A 4 -11.70 7.04 18.84
C ILE A 4 -11.54 5.86 19.78
N VAL A 5 -12.61 5.52 20.48
CA VAL A 5 -12.66 4.33 21.33
C VAL A 5 -12.99 3.16 20.43
N LEU A 6 -11.97 2.52 19.88
CA LEU A 6 -12.15 1.21 19.23
C LEU A 6 -12.66 0.21 20.28
N PRO A 7 -13.62 -0.68 19.94
CA PRO A 7 -14.08 -1.70 20.87
C PRO A 7 -12.90 -2.57 21.33
N THR A 8 -12.81 -2.81 22.64
CA THR A 8 -11.68 -3.51 23.29
C THR A 8 -11.50 -4.96 22.82
N LYS A 9 -12.58 -5.62 22.42
CA LYS A 9 -12.55 -6.95 21.79
C LYS A 9 -13.65 -7.04 20.75
N ARG A 10 -13.36 -7.68 19.61
CA ARG A 10 -14.29 -7.95 18.53
C ARG A 10 -14.53 -9.46 18.46
N SER A 11 -15.76 -9.87 18.20
CA SER A 11 -16.06 -11.28 17.95
C SER A 11 -15.79 -11.63 16.49
N TRP A 12 -15.29 -12.85 16.25
CA TRP A 12 -15.20 -13.40 14.90
C TRP A 12 -16.54 -13.28 14.17
N ASN A 13 -16.47 -12.89 12.89
CA ASN A 13 -17.63 -12.85 12.02
C ASN A 13 -17.25 -13.39 10.63
N TRP A 14 -17.80 -14.55 10.29
CA TRP A 14 -17.53 -15.22 9.02
C TRP A 14 -17.95 -14.39 7.79
N LYS A 15 -18.95 -13.51 7.91
CA LYS A 15 -19.38 -12.62 6.82
C LYS A 15 -18.30 -11.57 6.52
N VAL A 16 -17.63 -11.04 7.56
CA VAL A 16 -16.48 -10.13 7.38
C VAL A 16 -15.34 -10.85 6.67
N PHE A 17 -15.08 -12.11 7.03
CA PHE A 17 -14.08 -12.92 6.38
C PHE A 17 -14.43 -13.21 4.91
N LEU A 18 -15.71 -13.49 4.60
CA LEU A 18 -16.14 -13.65 3.19
C LEU A 18 -15.97 -12.36 2.37
N VAL A 19 -16.26 -11.19 2.94
CA VAL A 19 -15.99 -9.92 2.26
C VAL A 19 -14.48 -9.75 2.00
N LEU A 20 -13.65 -10.10 2.98
CA LEU A 20 -12.19 -10.05 2.82
C LEU A 20 -11.71 -11.01 1.71
N ILE A 21 -12.22 -12.24 1.63
CA ILE A 21 -11.96 -13.17 0.52
C ILE A 21 -12.38 -12.55 -0.82
N GLY A 22 -13.58 -11.97 -0.87
CA GLY A 22 -14.12 -11.31 -2.07
C GLY A 22 -13.29 -10.11 -2.54
N LEU A 23 -12.49 -9.51 -1.67
CA LEU A 23 -11.52 -8.47 -2.02
C LEU A 23 -10.15 -9.06 -2.42
N ILE A 24 -9.62 -10.02 -1.66
CA ILE A 24 -8.28 -10.59 -1.87
C ILE A 24 -8.21 -11.34 -3.21
N VAL A 25 -9.19 -12.19 -3.52
CA VAL A 25 -9.11 -13.03 -4.72
C VAL A 25 -9.01 -12.17 -5.99
N PRO A 26 -9.94 -11.25 -6.31
CA PRO A 26 -9.81 -10.41 -7.50
C PRO A 26 -8.57 -9.50 -7.44
N ALA A 27 -8.20 -8.98 -6.27
CA ALA A 27 -7.01 -8.16 -6.12
C ALA A 27 -5.72 -8.92 -6.48
N THR A 28 -5.59 -10.18 -6.04
CA THR A 28 -4.42 -11.01 -6.35
C THR A 28 -4.27 -11.25 -7.85
N PHE A 29 -5.37 -11.37 -8.60
CA PHE A 29 -5.33 -11.51 -10.05
C PHE A 29 -5.13 -10.18 -10.79
N ALA A 30 -5.50 -9.06 -10.19
CA ALA A 30 -5.40 -7.73 -10.81
C ALA A 30 -3.95 -7.31 -11.10
N ILE A 31 -2.93 -7.88 -10.41
CA ILE A 31 -1.51 -7.60 -10.67
C ILE A 31 -1.00 -8.20 -11.99
N LEU A 32 -1.66 -9.24 -12.53
CA LEU A 32 -1.14 -10.01 -13.65
C LEU A 32 -0.81 -9.18 -14.89
N PRO A 33 -1.67 -8.28 -15.39
CA PRO A 33 -1.34 -7.46 -16.57
C PRO A 33 -0.06 -6.63 -16.38
N TYR A 34 0.11 -6.06 -15.18
CA TYR A 34 1.28 -5.27 -14.81
C TYR A 34 2.55 -6.16 -14.77
N ALA A 35 2.47 -7.30 -14.09
CA ALA A 35 3.59 -8.24 -13.95
C ALA A 35 4.02 -8.84 -15.29
N ILE A 36 3.06 -9.18 -16.17
CA ILE A 36 3.34 -9.69 -17.52
C ILE A 36 4.03 -8.63 -18.36
N HIS A 37 3.56 -7.37 -18.30
CA HIS A 37 4.18 -6.27 -19.04
C HIS A 37 5.62 -6.03 -18.59
N LEU A 38 5.88 -5.91 -17.27
CA LEU A 38 7.23 -5.77 -16.75
C LEU A 38 8.13 -6.92 -17.19
N LYS A 39 7.65 -8.15 -17.05
CA LYS A 39 8.41 -9.32 -17.49
C LYS A 39 8.78 -9.22 -18.97
N SER A 40 7.86 -8.87 -19.87
CA SER A 40 8.13 -8.76 -21.30
C SER A 40 9.17 -7.67 -21.60
N ALA A 41 9.05 -6.49 -20.98
CA ALA A 41 9.96 -5.38 -21.18
C ALA A 41 11.41 -5.71 -20.73
N TYR A 42 11.56 -6.35 -19.57
CA TYR A 42 12.89 -6.74 -19.05
C TYR A 42 13.46 -8.02 -19.67
N SER A 43 12.64 -8.92 -20.22
CA SER A 43 13.14 -10.10 -20.96
C SER A 43 13.82 -9.73 -22.26
N GLN A 44 13.39 -8.66 -22.93
CA GLN A 44 14.05 -8.14 -24.15
C GLN A 44 15.44 -7.60 -23.86
N SER A 45 15.74 -7.19 -22.63
CA SER A 45 17.07 -6.72 -22.20
C SER A 45 18.05 -7.84 -21.83
N GLY A 46 17.72 -9.12 -22.11
CA GLY A 46 18.64 -10.27 -21.90
C GLY A 46 18.49 -10.96 -20.54
N THR A 47 17.64 -10.47 -19.63
CA THR A 47 17.32 -11.12 -18.35
C THR A 47 16.14 -12.10 -18.51
N ASN A 48 16.35 -13.16 -19.28
CA ASN A 48 15.29 -14.14 -19.55
C ASN A 48 15.00 -14.99 -18.29
N THR A 49 13.94 -14.68 -17.58
CA THR A 49 13.55 -15.42 -16.36
C THR A 49 12.86 -16.77 -16.66
N GLY A 50 12.68 -17.14 -17.91
CA GLY A 50 12.18 -18.48 -18.33
C GLY A 50 10.81 -18.93 -17.79
N ILE A 51 10.16 -18.14 -16.93
CA ILE A 51 8.92 -18.52 -16.25
C ILE A 51 7.73 -18.36 -17.21
N GLY A 52 7.05 -19.45 -17.55
CA GLY A 52 5.86 -19.46 -18.38
C GLY A 52 4.65 -18.77 -17.71
N TRP A 53 3.64 -18.43 -18.50
CA TRP A 53 2.40 -17.83 -17.99
C TRP A 53 1.65 -18.79 -17.04
N GLU A 54 1.78 -20.10 -17.25
CA GLU A 54 1.19 -21.14 -16.39
C GLU A 54 1.74 -21.09 -14.97
N ILE A 55 3.07 -20.89 -14.83
CA ILE A 55 3.73 -20.77 -13.53
C ILE A 55 3.34 -19.45 -12.86
N MET A 56 3.20 -18.37 -13.63
CA MET A 56 2.71 -17.09 -13.09
C MET A 56 1.28 -17.23 -12.55
N LEU A 57 0.40 -17.91 -13.29
CA LEU A 57 -0.97 -18.17 -12.86
C LEU A 57 -1.01 -19.07 -11.61
N LEU A 58 -0.23 -20.14 -11.59
CA LEU A 58 -0.13 -21.04 -10.43
C LEU A 58 0.35 -20.27 -9.19
N ASN A 59 1.40 -19.46 -9.32
CA ASN A 59 1.90 -18.62 -8.23
C ASN A 59 0.84 -17.62 -7.75
N THR A 60 0.06 -17.04 -8.65
CA THR A 60 -1.05 -16.14 -8.31
C THR A 60 -2.12 -16.84 -7.49
N VAL A 61 -2.51 -18.07 -7.89
CA VAL A 61 -3.47 -18.89 -7.13
C VAL A 61 -2.90 -19.24 -5.75
N LEU A 62 -1.66 -19.70 -5.67
CA LEU A 62 -1.01 -20.06 -4.40
C LEU A 62 -0.89 -18.84 -3.47
N ASN A 63 -0.51 -17.67 -3.98
CA ASN A 63 -0.48 -16.43 -3.25
C ASN A 63 -1.87 -16.01 -2.76
N SER A 64 -2.90 -16.17 -3.59
CA SER A 64 -4.29 -15.88 -3.18
C SER A 64 -4.70 -16.74 -1.99
N VAL A 65 -4.45 -18.05 -2.05
CA VAL A 65 -4.75 -18.97 -0.93
C VAL A 65 -3.98 -18.60 0.33
N LEU A 66 -2.68 -18.31 0.19
CA LEU A 66 -1.82 -17.89 1.30
C LEU A 66 -2.34 -16.61 1.95
N ILE A 67 -2.64 -15.56 1.15
CA ILE A 67 -3.09 -14.27 1.66
C ILE A 67 -4.48 -14.39 2.32
N VAL A 68 -5.38 -15.19 1.77
CA VAL A 68 -6.68 -15.51 2.40
C VAL A 68 -6.48 -16.18 3.76
N GLY A 69 -5.59 -17.18 3.83
CA GLY A 69 -5.28 -17.87 5.09
C GLY A 69 -4.68 -16.93 6.15
N LEU A 70 -3.66 -16.15 5.76
CA LEU A 70 -3.01 -15.17 6.65
C LEU A 70 -3.97 -14.04 7.02
N GLY A 71 -4.82 -13.59 6.10
CA GLY A 71 -5.87 -12.61 6.37
C GLY A 71 -6.89 -13.11 7.41
N GLY A 72 -7.28 -14.39 7.33
CA GLY A 72 -8.13 -15.03 8.34
C GLY A 72 -7.49 -15.07 9.72
N ILE A 73 -6.22 -15.48 9.80
CA ILE A 73 -5.44 -15.46 11.05
C ILE A 73 -5.30 -14.03 11.57
N GLY A 74 -4.98 -13.08 10.70
CA GLY A 74 -4.86 -11.66 11.04
C GLY A 74 -6.16 -11.09 11.60
N LEU A 75 -7.30 -11.44 11.01
CA LEU A 75 -8.61 -11.04 11.51
C LEU A 75 -8.91 -11.63 12.90
N LEU A 76 -8.52 -12.89 13.16
CA LEU A 76 -8.66 -13.52 14.47
C LEU A 76 -7.80 -12.81 15.53
N LEU A 77 -6.54 -12.53 15.22
CA LEU A 77 -5.59 -11.87 16.12
C LEU A 77 -5.98 -10.41 16.35
N GLY A 78 -6.28 -9.68 15.26
CA GLY A 78 -6.72 -8.29 15.31
C GLY A 78 -7.97 -8.10 16.18
N ASN A 79 -8.96 -8.97 16.02
CA ASN A 79 -10.19 -8.94 16.85
C ASN A 79 -9.91 -9.05 18.35
N ARG A 80 -8.87 -9.79 18.77
CA ARG A 80 -8.50 -9.93 20.18
C ARG A 80 -7.96 -8.64 20.79
N ILE A 81 -7.38 -7.76 19.96
CA ILE A 81 -6.75 -6.50 20.38
C ILE A 81 -7.49 -5.26 19.88
N GLY A 82 -8.68 -5.43 19.29
CA GLY A 82 -9.54 -4.34 18.83
C GLY A 82 -9.19 -3.79 17.43
N LEU A 83 -8.30 -4.46 16.67
CA LEU A 83 -7.96 -4.13 15.29
C LEU A 83 -8.84 -4.92 14.31
N GLY A 84 -9.03 -4.41 13.07
CA GLY A 84 -9.79 -5.10 12.02
C GLY A 84 -10.35 -4.17 10.97
N LEU A 85 -11.56 -4.50 10.47
CA LEU A 85 -12.28 -3.82 9.39
C LEU A 85 -13.56 -3.14 9.93
N PRO A 86 -13.48 -1.99 10.59
CA PRO A 86 -14.62 -1.37 11.26
C PRO A 86 -15.80 -1.04 10.32
N PHE A 87 -15.56 -0.66 9.06
CA PHE A 87 -16.63 -0.37 8.09
C PHE A 87 -17.33 -1.61 7.62
N VAL A 88 -16.58 -2.63 7.22
CA VAL A 88 -17.14 -3.93 6.82
C VAL A 88 -17.92 -4.54 7.98
N GLU A 89 -17.37 -4.47 9.19
CA GLU A 89 -18.05 -4.96 10.39
C GLU A 89 -19.35 -4.19 10.69
N GLY A 90 -19.31 -2.86 10.59
CA GLY A 90 -20.48 -2.00 10.77
C GLY A 90 -21.58 -2.31 9.75
N TRP A 91 -21.20 -2.45 8.49
CA TRP A 91 -22.10 -2.79 7.40
C TRP A 91 -22.73 -4.19 7.60
N VAL A 92 -21.91 -5.20 7.87
CA VAL A 92 -22.37 -6.58 8.07
C VAL A 92 -23.28 -6.74 9.30
N ARG A 93 -23.07 -5.95 10.35
CA ARG A 93 -23.83 -6.00 11.60
C ARG A 93 -24.98 -5.00 11.67
N SER A 94 -25.19 -4.20 10.61
CA SER A 94 -26.16 -3.09 10.57
C SER A 94 -26.00 -2.13 11.77
N LYS A 95 -24.74 -1.90 12.20
CA LYS A 95 -24.40 -1.00 13.30
C LYS A 95 -23.79 0.28 12.75
N PRO A 96 -24.10 1.44 13.35
CA PRO A 96 -23.44 2.68 12.94
C PRO A 96 -21.94 2.57 13.13
N VAL A 97 -21.19 2.97 12.11
CA VAL A 97 -19.73 3.09 12.18
C VAL A 97 -19.39 4.43 12.82
N SER A 98 -18.41 4.44 13.71
CA SER A 98 -17.99 5.65 14.46
C SER A 98 -17.41 6.74 13.56
N PHE A 99 -17.13 6.42 12.30
CA PHE A 99 -16.59 7.36 11.30
C PHE A 99 -17.49 7.44 10.07
N ARG A 100 -17.59 8.63 9.50
CA ARG A 100 -18.12 8.77 8.16
C ARG A 100 -17.05 8.35 7.17
N PHE A 101 -17.42 7.47 6.22
CA PHE A 101 -16.52 7.01 5.15
C PHE A 101 -15.82 8.18 4.44
N ARG A 102 -16.55 9.29 4.22
CA ARG A 102 -16.01 10.51 3.62
C ARG A 102 -14.77 11.05 4.33
N ASN A 103 -14.74 11.02 5.68
CA ASN A 103 -13.61 11.56 6.43
C ASN A 103 -12.41 10.65 6.36
N ILE A 104 -12.63 9.35 6.36
CA ILE A 104 -11.55 8.39 6.17
C ILE A 104 -10.98 8.49 4.76
N ALA A 105 -11.84 8.64 3.75
CA ALA A 105 -11.39 8.90 2.39
C ALA A 105 -10.56 10.20 2.30
N ALA A 106 -10.98 11.26 3.01
CA ALA A 106 -10.24 12.50 3.06
C ALA A 106 -8.87 12.36 3.75
N ILE A 107 -8.82 11.66 4.90
CA ILE A 107 -7.56 11.39 5.62
C ILE A 107 -6.64 10.51 4.78
N ALA A 108 -7.16 9.42 4.22
CA ALA A 108 -6.40 8.51 3.36
C ALA A 108 -5.79 9.25 2.15
N TRP A 109 -6.55 10.16 1.52
CA TRP A 109 -6.08 10.98 0.41
C TRP A 109 -4.96 11.93 0.83
N ILE A 110 -5.14 12.66 1.94
CA ILE A 110 -4.10 13.59 2.46
C ILE A 110 -2.82 12.82 2.78
N VAL A 111 -2.95 11.66 3.43
CA VAL A 111 -1.80 10.80 3.75
C VAL A 111 -1.12 10.29 2.50
N ALA A 112 -1.89 9.81 1.51
CA ALA A 112 -1.35 9.32 0.23
C ALA A 112 -0.55 10.41 -0.51
N VAL A 113 -1.12 11.61 -0.65
CA VAL A 113 -0.41 12.74 -1.29
C VAL A 113 0.85 13.11 -0.50
N GLY A 114 0.76 13.18 0.84
CA GLY A 114 1.92 13.44 1.70
C GLY A 114 3.05 12.42 1.52
N ILE A 115 2.71 11.12 1.48
CA ILE A 115 3.66 10.02 1.20
C ILE A 115 4.31 10.22 -0.17
N VAL A 116 3.51 10.44 -1.22
CA VAL A 116 4.03 10.64 -2.58
C VAL A 116 5.00 11.81 -2.64
N LEU A 117 4.67 12.95 -2.03
CA LEU A 117 5.56 14.10 -2.02
C LEU A 117 6.91 13.80 -1.35
N VAL A 118 6.89 13.09 -0.21
CA VAL A 118 8.12 12.68 0.49
C VAL A 118 8.91 11.68 -0.34
N ILE A 119 8.26 10.68 -0.93
CA ILE A 119 8.91 9.68 -1.80
C ILE A 119 9.56 10.36 -3.01
N LEU A 120 8.83 11.25 -3.70
CA LEU A 120 9.37 11.97 -4.86
C LEU A 120 10.54 12.87 -4.47
N PHE A 121 10.44 13.59 -3.35
CA PHE A 121 11.54 14.41 -2.86
C PHE A 121 12.79 13.57 -2.61
N LEU A 122 12.68 12.48 -1.85
CA LEU A 122 13.80 11.60 -1.55
C LEU A 122 14.33 10.91 -2.82
N GLN A 123 13.45 10.50 -3.73
CA GLN A 123 13.86 9.89 -5.00
C GLN A 123 14.64 10.86 -5.87
N ILE A 124 14.17 12.10 -6.00
CA ILE A 124 14.80 13.08 -6.91
C ILE A 124 16.07 13.66 -6.30
N VAL A 125 16.05 14.00 -5.01
CA VAL A 125 17.13 14.77 -4.38
C VAL A 125 18.20 13.86 -3.76
N VAL A 126 17.78 12.76 -3.13
CA VAL A 126 18.71 11.92 -2.35
C VAL A 126 19.19 10.72 -3.14
N PHE A 127 18.27 9.94 -3.70
CA PHE A 127 18.60 8.66 -4.33
C PHE A 127 18.84 8.73 -5.84
N GLY A 128 18.19 9.66 -6.54
CA GLY A 128 18.28 9.78 -8.01
C GLY A 128 19.70 10.03 -8.51
N PRO A 129 20.42 11.06 -8.03
CA PRO A 129 21.77 11.36 -8.52
C PRO A 129 22.76 10.19 -8.36
N PRO A 130 22.92 9.55 -7.18
CA PRO A 130 23.83 8.42 -7.04
C PRO A 130 23.37 7.18 -7.83
N MET A 131 22.06 6.97 -8.02
CA MET A 131 21.56 5.87 -8.85
C MET A 131 21.91 6.09 -10.33
N GLN A 132 21.74 7.31 -10.86
CA GLN A 132 22.09 7.64 -12.24
C GLN A 132 23.58 7.42 -12.50
N ALA A 133 24.45 7.88 -11.58
CA ALA A 133 25.89 7.67 -11.67
C ALA A 133 26.23 6.17 -11.67
N MET A 134 25.65 5.41 -10.76
CA MET A 134 25.86 3.96 -10.68
C MET A 134 25.39 3.22 -11.94
N PHE A 135 24.21 3.54 -12.47
CA PHE A 135 23.70 2.89 -13.70
C PHE A 135 24.58 3.23 -14.90
N ALA A 136 25.07 4.48 -15.01
CA ALA A 136 26.01 4.88 -16.06
C ALA A 136 27.32 4.12 -15.95
N GLU A 137 27.89 3.98 -14.76
CA GLU A 137 29.12 3.23 -14.51
C GLU A 137 29.00 1.74 -14.85
N LEU A 138 27.86 1.13 -14.51
CA LEU A 138 27.58 -0.27 -14.78
C LEU A 138 27.08 -0.54 -16.21
N GLY A 139 26.90 0.51 -17.05
CA GLY A 139 26.32 0.38 -18.38
C GLY A 139 24.87 -0.12 -18.41
N ILE A 140 24.14 0.01 -17.30
CA ILE A 140 22.74 -0.43 -17.19
C ILE A 140 21.85 0.61 -17.89
N LYS A 141 21.18 0.17 -18.96
CA LYS A 141 20.14 0.95 -19.64
C LYS A 141 18.79 0.48 -19.17
N LEU A 142 18.00 1.41 -18.61
CA LEU A 142 16.60 1.11 -18.30
C LEU A 142 15.82 1.01 -19.61
N PRO A 143 14.94 -0.01 -19.80
CA PRO A 143 14.12 -0.11 -21.00
C PRO A 143 13.24 1.14 -21.18
N GLU A 144 13.22 1.73 -22.37
CA GLU A 144 12.38 2.90 -22.68
C GLU A 144 10.88 2.58 -22.54
N GLU A 145 10.47 1.33 -22.81
CA GLU A 145 9.10 0.85 -22.72
C GLU A 145 8.76 0.19 -21.35
N ALA A 146 9.60 0.37 -20.33
CA ALA A 146 9.41 -0.30 -19.04
C ALA A 146 8.22 0.23 -18.22
N SER A 147 7.65 1.39 -18.59
CA SER A 147 6.48 1.94 -17.89
C SER A 147 5.19 1.27 -18.36
N PRO A 148 4.54 0.47 -17.50
CA PRO A 148 3.24 -0.11 -17.82
C PRO A 148 2.20 0.97 -18.11
N SER A 149 1.15 0.59 -18.87
CA SER A 149 0.05 1.54 -19.12
C SER A 149 -0.60 1.98 -17.79
N PRO A 150 -1.16 3.21 -17.73
CA PRO A 150 -1.84 3.70 -16.53
C PRO A 150 -2.94 2.78 -16.02
N LEU A 151 -3.61 2.04 -16.91
CA LEU A 151 -4.61 1.03 -16.52
C LEU A 151 -3.96 -0.13 -15.76
N TYR A 152 -2.81 -0.63 -16.21
CA TYR A 152 -2.10 -1.71 -15.51
C TYR A 152 -1.57 -1.22 -14.16
N GLY A 153 -1.11 0.03 -14.10
CA GLY A 153 -0.74 0.70 -12.84
C GLY A 153 -1.91 0.77 -11.86
N PHE A 154 -3.11 1.12 -12.32
CA PHE A 154 -4.33 1.16 -11.50
C PHE A 154 -4.71 -0.23 -10.96
N LEU A 155 -4.62 -1.27 -11.78
CA LEU A 155 -4.89 -2.65 -11.37
C LEU A 155 -3.85 -3.15 -10.36
N ALA A 156 -2.57 -2.80 -10.55
CA ALA A 156 -1.51 -3.08 -9.61
C ALA A 156 -1.72 -2.36 -8.27
N ALA A 157 -2.12 -1.09 -8.29
CA ALA A 157 -2.46 -0.32 -7.11
C ALA A 157 -3.61 -0.96 -6.31
N PHE A 158 -4.66 -1.44 -6.99
CA PHE A 158 -5.74 -2.18 -6.34
C PHE A 158 -5.24 -3.47 -5.71
N SER A 159 -4.39 -4.22 -6.43
CA SER A 159 -3.77 -5.43 -5.90
C SER A 159 -2.96 -5.14 -4.64
N ALA A 160 -2.02 -4.21 -4.70
CA ALA A 160 -1.14 -3.85 -3.59
C ALA A 160 -1.94 -3.37 -2.37
N GLY A 161 -2.86 -2.40 -2.57
CA GLY A 161 -3.69 -1.87 -1.50
C GLY A 161 -4.48 -2.92 -0.74
N VAL A 162 -4.92 -4.00 -1.38
CA VAL A 162 -5.67 -5.09 -0.72
C VAL A 162 -4.75 -6.16 -0.17
N THR A 163 -3.85 -6.71 -1.01
CA THR A 163 -3.09 -7.91 -0.66
C THR A 163 -1.98 -7.62 0.33
N GLU A 164 -1.25 -6.54 0.13
CA GLU A 164 -0.12 -6.17 0.99
C GLU A 164 -0.60 -5.63 2.33
N GLU A 165 -1.69 -4.83 2.36
CA GLU A 165 -2.27 -4.39 3.62
C GLU A 165 -2.85 -5.56 4.43
N THR A 166 -3.41 -6.56 3.77
CA THR A 166 -3.84 -7.80 4.44
C THR A 166 -2.64 -8.54 5.04
N LEU A 167 -1.54 -8.67 4.30
CA LEU A 167 -0.36 -9.40 4.75
C LEU A 167 0.40 -8.64 5.85
N PHE A 168 0.74 -7.37 5.62
CA PHE A 168 1.63 -6.62 6.51
C PHE A 168 0.90 -5.99 7.70
N ARG A 169 -0.36 -5.53 7.52
CA ARG A 169 -1.11 -4.83 8.60
C ARG A 169 -2.07 -5.78 9.29
N LEU A 170 -3.01 -6.37 8.55
CA LEU A 170 -3.99 -7.23 9.20
C LEU A 170 -3.35 -8.45 9.85
N PHE A 171 -2.43 -9.14 9.15
CA PHE A 171 -1.73 -10.30 9.73
C PHE A 171 -0.51 -9.87 10.53
N GLY A 172 0.51 -9.29 9.90
CA GLY A 172 1.82 -9.11 10.47
C GLY A 172 1.85 -8.17 11.67
N LEU A 173 1.34 -6.93 11.52
CA LEU A 173 1.27 -5.96 12.60
C LEU A 173 0.38 -6.49 13.73
N SER A 174 -0.79 -7.08 13.40
CA SER A 174 -1.69 -7.63 14.43
C SER A 174 -1.05 -8.78 15.19
N LEU A 175 -0.25 -9.64 14.53
CA LEU A 175 0.48 -10.73 15.18
C LEU A 175 1.49 -10.18 16.21
N LEU A 176 2.36 -9.25 15.80
CA LEU A 176 3.35 -8.67 16.72
C LEU A 176 2.69 -7.84 17.82
N ALA A 177 1.67 -7.07 17.48
CA ALA A 177 0.93 -6.29 18.47
C ALA A 177 0.20 -7.18 19.48
N TRP A 178 -0.38 -8.31 19.03
CA TRP A 178 -0.97 -9.30 19.93
C TRP A 178 0.06 -9.96 20.84
N LEU A 179 1.20 -10.44 20.28
CA LEU A 179 2.28 -11.05 21.06
C LEU A 179 2.86 -10.08 22.09
N GLY A 180 3.20 -8.85 21.67
CA GLY A 180 3.72 -7.82 22.58
C GLY A 180 2.68 -7.38 23.61
N GLY A 181 1.40 -7.38 23.22
CA GLY A 181 0.26 -7.09 24.11
C GLY A 181 0.05 -8.13 25.21
N LEU A 182 0.54 -9.37 25.05
CA LEU A 182 0.52 -10.37 26.14
C LEU A 182 1.35 -9.93 27.36
N LEU A 183 2.40 -9.15 27.13
CA LEU A 183 3.33 -8.65 28.17
C LEU A 183 3.07 -7.18 28.51
N PHE A 184 2.70 -6.37 27.52
CA PHE A 184 2.58 -4.91 27.66
C PHE A 184 1.21 -4.43 27.15
N HIS A 185 0.20 -4.48 28.00
CA HIS A 185 -1.16 -4.04 27.72
C HIS A 185 -1.68 -3.00 28.70
N ASP A 186 -2.69 -2.27 28.30
CA ASP A 186 -3.48 -1.37 29.16
C ASP A 186 -4.50 -2.19 29.97
N PRO A 187 -5.11 -1.61 31.02
CA PRO A 187 -6.08 -2.32 31.86
C PRO A 187 -7.28 -2.90 31.09
N ASP A 188 -7.61 -2.35 29.92
CA ASP A 188 -8.67 -2.85 29.04
C ASP A 188 -8.21 -4.03 28.13
N GLY A 189 -6.96 -4.47 28.28
CA GLY A 189 -6.38 -5.61 27.55
C GLY A 189 -5.92 -5.28 26.14
N ARG A 190 -5.84 -4.00 25.76
CA ARG A 190 -5.25 -3.57 24.48
C ARG A 190 -3.73 -3.43 24.62
N PRO A 191 -2.96 -3.74 23.53
CA PRO A 191 -1.54 -3.46 23.53
C PRO A 191 -1.27 -1.98 23.82
N LYS A 192 -0.24 -1.69 24.62
CA LYS A 192 0.21 -0.31 24.82
C LYS A 192 0.62 0.33 23.49
N LEU A 193 0.48 1.64 23.39
CA LEU A 193 0.84 2.40 22.19
C LEU A 193 2.29 2.14 21.72
N ALA A 194 3.22 1.96 22.67
CA ALA A 194 4.61 1.62 22.35
C ALA A 194 4.73 0.27 21.62
N VAL A 195 3.90 -0.74 21.97
CA VAL A 195 3.86 -2.03 21.29
C VAL A 195 3.33 -1.89 19.86
N LEU A 196 2.27 -1.08 19.67
CA LEU A 196 1.73 -0.80 18.33
C LEU A 196 2.78 -0.11 17.44
N TRP A 197 3.52 0.87 17.98
CA TRP A 197 4.60 1.53 17.24
C TRP A 197 5.75 0.57 16.92
N ALA A 198 6.20 -0.24 17.88
CA ALA A 198 7.26 -1.22 17.64
C ALA A 198 6.85 -2.24 16.56
N ALA A 199 5.65 -2.80 16.64
CA ALA A 199 5.10 -3.70 15.64
C ALA A 199 5.01 -3.03 14.26
N ASN A 200 4.56 -1.78 14.21
CA ASN A 200 4.47 -1.01 12.97
C ASN A 200 5.83 -0.79 12.31
N ILE A 201 6.81 -0.31 13.06
CA ILE A 201 8.15 -0.04 12.54
C ILE A 201 8.78 -1.33 12.00
N LEU A 202 8.69 -2.44 12.75
CA LEU A 202 9.23 -3.72 12.32
C LEU A 202 8.56 -4.21 11.02
N PHE A 203 7.23 -4.15 10.94
CA PHE A 203 6.52 -4.56 9.72
C PHE A 203 6.63 -3.56 8.58
N ALA A 204 6.86 -2.27 8.84
CA ALA A 204 7.20 -1.31 7.80
C ALA A 204 8.59 -1.60 7.18
N ILE A 205 9.58 -1.97 7.99
CA ILE A 205 10.90 -2.39 7.48
C ILE A 205 10.78 -3.70 6.68
N ALA A 206 10.02 -4.68 7.18
CA ALA A 206 9.75 -5.92 6.46
C ALA A 206 9.03 -5.66 5.13
N PHE A 207 8.09 -4.73 5.10
CA PHE A 207 7.41 -4.26 3.88
C PHE A 207 8.41 -3.67 2.88
N GLY A 208 9.30 -2.78 3.34
CA GLY A 208 10.36 -2.23 2.50
C GLY A 208 11.31 -3.31 1.96
N ALA A 209 11.70 -4.27 2.81
CA ALA A 209 12.57 -5.38 2.43
C ALA A 209 11.93 -6.33 1.41
N ALA A 210 10.62 -6.57 1.49
CA ALA A 210 9.88 -7.38 0.51
C ALA A 210 9.99 -6.82 -0.93
N HIS A 211 10.08 -5.50 -1.08
CA HIS A 211 10.23 -4.84 -2.39
C HIS A 211 11.61 -5.05 -3.04
N LEU A 212 12.61 -5.57 -2.31
CA LEU A 212 13.90 -5.94 -2.90
C LEU A 212 13.76 -7.05 -3.96
N GLN A 213 12.76 -7.92 -3.82
CA GLN A 213 12.48 -8.94 -4.84
C GLN A 213 12.07 -8.31 -6.18
N THR A 214 11.28 -7.24 -6.14
CA THR A 214 10.90 -6.50 -7.34
C THR A 214 12.11 -5.81 -7.97
N ALA A 215 12.96 -5.16 -7.17
CA ALA A 215 14.20 -4.55 -7.66
C ALA A 215 15.11 -5.59 -8.33
N ALA A 216 15.27 -6.77 -7.73
CA ALA A 216 16.04 -7.88 -8.32
C ALA A 216 15.39 -8.40 -9.61
N ALA A 217 14.05 -8.56 -9.64
CA ALA A 217 13.32 -9.07 -10.79
C ALA A 217 13.42 -8.17 -12.03
N ILE A 218 13.57 -6.86 -11.83
CA ILE A 218 13.80 -5.88 -12.92
C ILE A 218 15.28 -5.65 -13.23
N GLY A 219 16.18 -6.50 -12.70
CA GLY A 219 17.61 -6.48 -13.03
C GLY A 219 18.42 -5.38 -12.34
N TRP A 220 17.90 -4.74 -11.29
CA TRP A 220 18.66 -3.76 -10.54
C TRP A 220 19.74 -4.44 -9.67
N PRO A 221 20.96 -3.88 -9.59
CA PRO A 221 22.01 -4.44 -8.74
C PRO A 221 21.63 -4.32 -7.26
N ILE A 222 21.58 -5.45 -6.55
CA ILE A 222 21.24 -5.47 -5.12
C ILE A 222 22.49 -5.11 -4.32
N ASN A 223 22.77 -3.81 -4.23
CA ASN A 223 23.86 -3.22 -3.45
C ASN A 223 23.32 -2.31 -2.33
N ALA A 224 24.22 -1.74 -1.53
CA ALA A 224 23.83 -0.90 -0.39
C ALA A 224 22.93 0.29 -0.77
N LEU A 225 23.14 0.93 -1.92
CA LEU A 225 22.35 2.05 -2.39
C LEU A 225 20.90 1.61 -2.72
N ILE A 226 20.75 0.54 -3.51
CA ILE A 226 19.44 0.00 -3.90
C ILE A 226 18.70 -0.55 -2.69
N ILE A 227 19.40 -1.28 -1.81
CA ILE A 227 18.81 -1.80 -0.57
C ILE A 227 18.28 -0.64 0.30
N THR A 228 19.13 0.36 0.58
CA THR A 228 18.75 1.49 1.43
C THR A 228 17.58 2.27 0.82
N ARG A 229 17.65 2.61 -0.47
CA ARG A 229 16.58 3.31 -1.18
C ARG A 229 15.26 2.54 -1.09
N THR A 230 15.30 1.25 -1.42
CA THR A 230 14.09 0.43 -1.48
C THR A 230 13.45 0.27 -0.11
N ILE A 231 14.26 -0.04 0.92
CA ILE A 231 13.75 -0.16 2.28
C ILE A 231 13.22 1.19 2.79
N VAL A 232 13.97 2.27 2.65
CA VAL A 232 13.57 3.59 3.19
C VAL A 232 12.26 4.07 2.56
N LEU A 233 12.18 4.11 1.21
CA LEU A 233 11.00 4.68 0.54
C LEU A 233 9.72 3.88 0.84
N ASN A 234 9.80 2.55 0.83
CA ASN A 234 8.63 1.72 1.13
C ASN A 234 8.30 1.69 2.63
N SER A 235 9.31 1.71 3.52
CA SER A 235 9.05 1.73 4.96
C SER A 235 8.37 3.03 5.42
N LEU A 236 8.67 4.17 4.81
CA LEU A 236 7.97 5.43 5.08
C LEU A 236 6.46 5.31 4.82
N ALA A 237 6.08 4.77 3.66
CA ALA A 237 4.69 4.46 3.35
C ALA A 237 4.14 3.43 4.35
N GLY A 238 4.93 2.40 4.63
CA GLY A 238 4.61 1.34 5.57
C GLY A 238 4.23 1.83 6.96
N VAL A 239 4.99 2.78 7.51
CA VAL A 239 4.71 3.40 8.81
C VAL A 239 3.38 4.16 8.80
N ALA A 240 3.11 4.92 7.75
CA ALA A 240 1.88 5.70 7.63
C ALA A 240 0.64 4.80 7.49
N PHE A 241 0.72 3.74 6.66
CA PHE A 241 -0.39 2.79 6.49
C PHE A 241 -0.66 2.00 7.77
N GLY A 242 0.37 1.60 8.52
CA GLY A 242 0.19 0.95 9.81
C GLY A 242 -0.46 1.89 10.83
N TRP A 243 -0.08 3.17 10.88
CA TRP A 243 -0.74 4.16 11.72
C TRP A 243 -2.23 4.32 11.36
N LEU A 244 -2.57 4.39 10.07
CA LEU A 244 -3.95 4.40 9.62
C LEU A 244 -4.71 3.15 10.06
N PHE A 245 -4.08 1.97 9.95
CA PHE A 245 -4.71 0.70 10.32
C PHE A 245 -5.18 0.67 11.76
N TRP A 246 -4.33 0.96 12.74
CA TRP A 246 -4.79 0.88 14.13
C TRP A 246 -5.64 2.07 14.56
N THR A 247 -5.58 3.20 13.83
CA THR A 247 -6.36 4.40 14.17
C THR A 247 -7.75 4.35 13.57
N PHE A 248 -7.88 3.91 12.30
CA PHE A 248 -9.11 4.01 11.53
C PHE A 248 -9.58 2.68 10.93
N GLY A 249 -8.79 1.62 11.02
CA GLY A 249 -9.08 0.31 10.46
C GLY A 249 -8.36 0.00 9.16
N LEU A 250 -8.43 -1.28 8.74
CA LEU A 250 -7.72 -1.79 7.57
C LEU A 250 -8.14 -1.07 6.29
N GLU A 251 -9.42 -0.74 6.16
CA GLU A 251 -9.97 -0.06 4.97
C GLU A 251 -9.31 1.30 4.73
N SER A 252 -8.91 1.99 5.79
CA SER A 252 -8.21 3.28 5.66
C SER A 252 -6.78 3.10 5.15
N ALA A 253 -6.08 2.07 5.60
CA ALA A 253 -4.75 1.71 5.12
C ALA A 253 -4.81 1.24 3.65
N MET A 254 -5.74 0.34 3.33
CA MET A 254 -5.98 -0.13 1.96
C MET A 254 -6.24 1.03 0.99
N LEU A 255 -7.09 1.97 1.39
CA LEU A 255 -7.45 3.12 0.56
C LEU A 255 -6.25 4.07 0.39
N ALA A 256 -5.49 4.36 1.45
CA ALA A 256 -4.32 5.23 1.35
C ALA A 256 -3.22 4.60 0.47
N HIS A 257 -2.96 3.30 0.62
CA HIS A 257 -2.01 2.58 -0.20
C HIS A 257 -2.44 2.59 -1.68
N PHE A 258 -3.68 2.18 -1.96
CA PHE A 258 -4.25 2.24 -3.30
C PHE A 258 -4.09 3.63 -3.94
N LEU A 259 -4.42 4.70 -3.22
CA LEU A 259 -4.34 6.07 -3.72
C LEU A 259 -2.87 6.51 -3.95
N THR A 260 -1.95 6.11 -3.06
CA THR A 260 -0.51 6.33 -3.23
C THR A 260 -0.02 5.72 -4.54
N ASP A 261 -0.36 4.46 -4.77
CA ASP A 261 0.08 3.71 -5.95
C ASP A 261 -0.62 4.19 -7.23
N VAL A 262 -1.90 4.60 -7.16
CA VAL A 262 -2.57 5.24 -8.30
C VAL A 262 -1.83 6.51 -8.72
N ILE A 263 -1.37 7.33 -7.79
CA ILE A 263 -0.58 8.51 -8.15
C ILE A 263 0.75 8.10 -8.79
N LEU A 264 1.49 7.16 -8.17
CA LEU A 264 2.82 6.76 -8.62
C LEU A 264 2.81 5.94 -9.91
N HIS A 265 1.86 5.01 -10.07
CA HIS A 265 1.85 4.02 -11.15
C HIS A 265 0.80 4.26 -12.24
N SER A 266 -0.09 5.25 -12.05
CA SER A 266 -1.08 5.61 -13.08
C SER A 266 -1.03 7.09 -13.45
N LEU A 267 -1.16 8.01 -12.48
CA LEU A 267 -1.22 9.45 -12.79
C LEU A 267 0.12 10.02 -13.25
N ILE A 268 1.23 9.66 -12.60
CA ILE A 268 2.56 10.12 -13.02
C ILE A 268 2.92 9.57 -14.41
N PRO A 269 2.81 8.27 -14.72
CA PRO A 269 3.03 7.76 -16.07
C PRO A 269 2.10 8.38 -17.12
N LEU A 270 0.85 8.70 -16.77
CA LEU A 270 -0.07 9.39 -17.67
C LEU A 270 0.50 10.73 -18.18
N THR A 271 1.30 11.43 -17.37
CA THR A 271 1.90 12.71 -17.78
C THR A 271 3.00 12.57 -18.83
N ALA A 272 3.55 11.38 -19.00
CA ALA A 272 4.58 11.08 -19.99
C ALA A 272 4.01 10.62 -21.35
N MET A 273 2.71 10.25 -21.42
CA MET A 273 2.11 9.72 -22.63
C MET A 273 1.94 10.73 -23.79
N PRO A 274 1.58 12.02 -23.55
CA PRO A 274 1.37 12.96 -24.65
C PRO A 274 2.69 13.25 -25.40
N GLU A 275 2.59 13.27 -26.72
CA GLU A 275 3.70 13.67 -27.58
C GLU A 275 3.93 15.19 -27.50
N GLY A 276 5.22 15.58 -27.53
CA GLY A 276 5.65 16.97 -27.50
C GLY A 276 5.61 17.63 -26.13
N GLU A 277 6.37 18.72 -25.99
CA GLU A 277 6.55 19.43 -24.72
C GLU A 277 5.25 20.05 -24.20
N THR A 278 4.48 20.69 -25.08
CA THR A 278 3.21 21.33 -24.71
C THR A 278 2.19 20.32 -24.19
N GLY A 279 2.07 19.15 -24.84
CA GLY A 279 1.16 18.09 -24.39
C GLY A 279 1.54 17.58 -23.00
N ARG A 280 2.82 17.37 -22.72
CA ARG A 280 3.31 16.94 -21.39
C ARG A 280 3.06 17.99 -20.32
N ILE A 281 3.32 19.28 -20.61
CA ILE A 281 3.05 20.38 -19.67
C ILE A 281 1.56 20.41 -19.30
N LEU A 282 0.67 20.30 -20.27
CA LEU A 282 -0.78 20.30 -20.05
C LEU A 282 -1.22 19.07 -19.21
N ALA A 283 -0.64 17.90 -19.48
CA ALA A 283 -0.94 16.70 -18.69
C ALA A 283 -0.45 16.83 -17.24
N ILE A 284 0.76 17.34 -17.01
CA ILE A 284 1.29 17.61 -15.66
C ILE A 284 0.39 18.62 -14.94
N ALA A 285 0.05 19.73 -15.59
CA ALA A 285 -0.82 20.75 -15.02
C ALA A 285 -2.20 20.18 -14.66
N GLY A 286 -2.78 19.33 -15.52
CA GLY A 286 -4.04 18.64 -15.27
C GLY A 286 -3.98 17.72 -14.04
N VAL A 287 -2.95 16.90 -13.90
CA VAL A 287 -2.75 16.02 -12.74
C VAL A 287 -2.59 16.86 -11.46
N ILE A 288 -1.77 17.90 -11.48
CA ILE A 288 -1.59 18.80 -10.34
C ILE A 288 -2.93 19.45 -9.94
N LEU A 289 -3.69 19.94 -10.92
CA LEU A 289 -5.02 20.56 -10.66
C LEU A 289 -5.98 19.57 -10.00
N VAL A 290 -6.06 18.33 -10.50
CA VAL A 290 -6.90 17.28 -9.89
C VAL A 290 -6.48 17.01 -8.44
N ILE A 291 -5.18 16.88 -8.18
CA ILE A 291 -4.66 16.67 -6.82
C ILE A 291 -5.03 17.84 -5.91
N LEU A 292 -4.86 19.08 -6.35
CA LEU A 292 -5.18 20.28 -5.57
C LEU A 292 -6.68 20.38 -5.27
N LEU A 293 -7.55 20.18 -6.27
CA LEU A 293 -9.00 20.22 -6.07
C LEU A 293 -9.48 19.14 -5.10
N THR A 294 -8.92 17.95 -5.18
CA THR A 294 -9.26 16.84 -4.27
C THR A 294 -8.71 17.03 -2.86
N LEU A 295 -7.54 17.67 -2.70
CA LEU A 295 -7.03 18.08 -1.38
C LEU A 295 -7.91 19.17 -0.75
N LEU A 296 -8.39 20.14 -1.53
CA LEU A 296 -9.35 21.15 -1.05
C LEU A 296 -10.65 20.50 -0.60
N TRP A 297 -11.17 19.53 -1.36
CA TRP A 297 -12.35 18.75 -0.97
C TRP A 297 -12.11 17.98 0.35
N ALA A 298 -10.97 17.32 0.47
CA ALA A 298 -10.60 16.58 1.67
C ALA A 298 -10.50 17.49 2.90
N GLY A 299 -9.82 18.63 2.79
CA GLY A 299 -9.70 19.60 3.86
C GLY A 299 -11.06 20.15 4.31
N ARG A 300 -11.94 20.51 3.36
CA ARG A 300 -13.32 20.96 3.66
C ARG A 300 -14.15 19.88 4.35
N SER A 301 -13.99 18.62 3.95
CA SER A 301 -14.71 17.49 4.55
C SER A 301 -14.38 17.31 6.03
N LEU A 302 -13.14 17.56 6.44
CA LEU A 302 -12.69 17.47 7.83
C LEU A 302 -13.11 18.69 8.66
N ILE A 303 -13.14 19.90 8.07
CA ILE A 303 -13.50 21.13 8.77
C ILE A 303 -15.00 21.16 9.10
N VAL A 304 -15.87 20.78 8.16
CA VAL A 304 -17.32 20.80 8.35
C VAL A 304 -17.78 19.90 9.50
N GLU A 305 -17.09 18.80 9.77
CA GLU A 305 -17.44 17.90 10.86
C GLU A 305 -17.00 18.41 12.25
N ASN A 306 -15.89 19.13 12.34
CA ASN A 306 -15.46 19.72 13.60
C ASN A 306 -16.39 20.86 14.08
N ARG A 307 -17.35 21.30 13.24
CA ARG A 307 -18.32 22.34 13.58
C ARG A 307 -19.72 21.81 13.93
N ARG A 308 -19.92 20.49 13.86
CA ARG A 308 -21.15 19.80 14.26
C ARG A 308 -20.90 18.94 15.50
#